data_71ba23529693e607132a5acc32db210e
#
_entry.id   71ba23529693e607132a5acc32db210e
#
_cell.length_a   1.000
_cell.length_b   1.000
_cell.length_c   1.000
_cell.angle_alpha   90.00
_cell.angle_beta   90.00
_cell.angle_gamma   90.00
#
_symmetry.space_group_name_H-M   'P 1'
#
loop_
_entity.id
_entity.type
_entity.pdbx_description
1 polymer ?
#
loop_
_entity_poly.entity_id
_entity_poly.type
_entity_poly.pdbx_seq_one_letter_code
_entity_poly.pdbx_strand_id
1 'polypeptide(L)'
;VEKVNGEPVESVNGERVSFDDLLAVYPDAQINLSTTKDILTTRVIDLISPIGFGQRALVVSPPKAGKTWLIKDIIAGIAVNYPERSQKSKVKSQKSIHIMAVLIGERPEEVTDILRKVRDATGEMGEVAASNFDEPAADQTRVGELALERAKRLVEKGMDVVIVLDSVTRMARAYNMALPTSGRTLSGGFDPVALF
;
A
#
# COMPACT_ATOMS: atom_id res chain seq x y z
N VAL A 1 6.14 -3.33 27.45
CA VAL A 1 5.40 -2.74 26.31
C VAL A 1 4.14 -2.16 26.89
N GLU A 2 3.97 -0.85 26.85
CA GLU A 2 2.79 -0.15 27.38
C GLU A 2 1.65 -0.12 26.35
N LYS A 3 1.98 -0.14 25.07
CA LYS A 3 1.02 -0.07 23.97
C LYS A 3 1.42 -1.01 22.83
N VAL A 4 0.44 -1.66 22.22
CA VAL A 4 0.57 -2.43 20.97
C VAL A 4 -0.31 -1.78 19.91
N ASN A 5 0.29 -1.36 18.79
CA ASN A 5 -0.41 -0.64 17.71
C ASN A 5 -1.17 0.62 18.18
N GLY A 6 -0.62 1.34 19.16
CA GLY A 6 -1.21 2.56 19.72
C GLY A 6 -2.26 2.36 20.80
N GLU A 7 -2.67 1.12 21.09
CA GLU A 7 -3.64 0.77 22.11
C GLU A 7 -2.97 0.15 23.34
N PRO A 8 -3.55 0.34 24.57
CA PRO A 8 -3.07 -0.33 25.76
C PRO A 8 -3.08 -1.86 25.60
N VAL A 9 -2.07 -2.55 26.15
CA VAL A 9 -1.96 -4.03 26.05
C VAL A 9 -3.21 -4.74 26.55
N GLU A 10 -3.88 -4.18 27.55
CA GLU A 10 -5.11 -4.74 28.14
C GLU A 10 -6.31 -4.76 27.17
N SER A 11 -6.34 -3.84 26.19
CA SER A 11 -7.41 -3.77 25.19
C SER A 11 -7.19 -4.72 23.99
N VAL A 12 -6.01 -5.33 23.89
CA VAL A 12 -5.62 -6.20 22.76
C VAL A 12 -6.01 -7.67 22.99
N ASN A 13 -6.50 -8.03 24.18
CA ASN A 13 -6.82 -9.41 24.59
C ASN A 13 -8.22 -9.90 24.15
N GLY A 14 -8.91 -9.22 23.22
CA GLY A 14 -10.16 -9.70 22.63
C GLY A 14 -9.94 -10.84 21.63
N GLU A 15 -10.95 -11.67 21.37
CA GLU A 15 -10.95 -12.64 20.28
C GLU A 15 -10.68 -11.91 18.95
N ARG A 16 -9.50 -12.14 18.36
CA ARG A 16 -9.09 -11.53 17.11
C ARG A 16 -9.32 -12.52 15.98
N VAL A 17 -10.14 -12.14 15.02
CA VAL A 17 -10.29 -12.90 13.77
C VAL A 17 -8.98 -12.76 12.97
N SER A 18 -8.34 -13.87 12.63
CA SER A 18 -7.15 -13.86 11.79
C SER A 18 -7.49 -13.37 10.38
N PHE A 19 -6.57 -12.67 9.73
CA PHE A 19 -6.73 -12.25 8.35
C PHE A 19 -7.00 -13.43 7.42
N ASP A 20 -6.37 -14.56 7.65
CA ASP A 20 -6.49 -15.77 6.84
C ASP A 20 -7.86 -16.45 7.00
N ASP A 21 -8.60 -16.15 8.08
CA ASP A 21 -9.97 -16.65 8.32
C ASP A 21 -11.04 -15.73 7.70
N LEU A 22 -10.65 -14.57 7.15
CA LEU A 22 -11.58 -13.65 6.51
C LEU A 22 -12.06 -14.18 5.17
N LEU A 23 -13.37 -14.06 4.92
CA LEU A 23 -13.96 -14.46 3.65
C LEU A 23 -13.56 -13.48 2.53
N ALA A 24 -12.92 -14.00 1.49
CA ALA A 24 -12.64 -13.22 0.28
C ALA A 24 -13.94 -13.01 -0.53
N VAL A 25 -14.27 -11.77 -0.83
CA VAL A 25 -15.44 -11.39 -1.63
C VAL A 25 -15.02 -10.60 -2.87
N TYR A 26 -15.87 -10.64 -3.91
CA TYR A 26 -15.64 -9.77 -5.08
C TYR A 26 -15.88 -8.31 -4.71
N PRO A 27 -15.11 -7.36 -5.29
CA PRO A 27 -15.34 -5.94 -5.09
C PRO A 27 -16.72 -5.52 -5.60
N ASP A 28 -17.57 -5.03 -4.73
CA ASP A 28 -18.93 -4.55 -5.03
C ASP A 28 -19.08 -3.02 -4.87
N ALA A 29 -18.12 -2.39 -4.21
CA ALA A 29 -18.12 -0.96 -3.95
C ALA A 29 -16.87 -0.30 -4.53
N GLN A 30 -17.04 0.78 -5.29
CA GLN A 30 -15.95 1.54 -5.88
C GLN A 30 -15.27 2.44 -4.84
N ILE A 31 -13.95 2.57 -4.94
CA ILE A 31 -13.16 3.62 -4.29
C ILE A 31 -13.16 4.83 -5.23
N ASN A 32 -13.88 5.89 -4.88
CA ASN A 32 -13.89 7.12 -5.66
C ASN A 32 -12.59 7.88 -5.47
N LEU A 33 -11.89 8.14 -6.56
CA LEU A 33 -10.62 8.86 -6.57
C LEU A 33 -10.76 10.32 -7.02
N SER A 34 -11.84 10.63 -7.73
CA SER A 34 -12.10 11.96 -8.28
C SER A 34 -12.34 12.99 -7.17
N THR A 35 -11.63 14.12 -7.23
CA THR A 35 -11.75 15.22 -6.25
C THR A 35 -12.18 16.52 -6.91
N THR A 36 -11.36 17.07 -7.78
CA THR A 36 -11.61 18.33 -8.49
C THR A 36 -11.68 18.14 -10.00
N LYS A 37 -12.24 19.13 -10.71
CA LYS A 37 -12.38 19.07 -12.18
C LYS A 37 -11.03 19.09 -12.90
N ASP A 38 -10.00 19.63 -12.27
CA ASP A 38 -8.70 19.87 -12.87
C ASP A 38 -7.79 18.63 -12.81
N ILE A 39 -8.05 17.68 -11.89
CA ILE A 39 -7.28 16.43 -11.78
C ILE A 39 -7.91 15.40 -12.71
N LEU A 40 -7.42 15.33 -13.94
CA LEU A 40 -7.94 14.43 -14.95
C LEU A 40 -7.56 12.97 -14.70
N THR A 41 -6.39 12.70 -14.12
CA THR A 41 -5.85 11.36 -13.88
C THR A 41 -6.80 10.47 -13.09
N THR A 42 -7.24 10.93 -11.92
CA THR A 42 -8.17 10.19 -11.06
C THR A 42 -9.55 10.03 -11.68
N ARG A 43 -10.03 11.05 -12.42
CA ARG A 43 -11.31 10.96 -13.14
C ARG A 43 -11.29 9.93 -14.27
N VAL A 44 -10.17 9.83 -14.99
CA VAL A 44 -10.00 8.82 -16.04
C VAL A 44 -9.99 7.42 -15.43
N ILE A 45 -9.33 7.21 -14.27
CA ILE A 45 -9.36 5.94 -13.57
C ILE A 45 -10.78 5.57 -13.17
N ASP A 46 -11.49 6.48 -12.52
CA ASP A 46 -12.86 6.23 -12.04
C ASP A 46 -13.84 5.88 -13.18
N LEU A 47 -13.60 6.42 -14.38
CA LEU A 47 -14.46 6.21 -15.54
C LEU A 47 -14.12 4.96 -16.33
N ILE A 48 -12.83 4.67 -16.54
CA ILE A 48 -12.38 3.62 -17.47
C ILE A 48 -11.98 2.35 -16.76
N SER A 49 -11.34 2.46 -15.59
CA SER A 49 -10.80 1.34 -14.83
C SER A 49 -10.99 1.57 -13.33
N PRO A 50 -12.24 1.63 -12.85
CA PRO A 50 -12.54 1.90 -11.45
C PRO A 50 -11.90 0.86 -10.54
N ILE A 51 -11.42 1.31 -9.37
CA ILE A 51 -10.83 0.46 -8.34
C ILE A 51 -11.86 0.24 -7.24
N GLY A 52 -12.11 -1.01 -6.89
CA GLY A 52 -13.06 -1.38 -5.82
C GLY A 52 -12.38 -1.73 -4.50
N PHE A 53 -13.14 -1.70 -3.42
CA PHE A 53 -12.68 -2.20 -2.12
C PHE A 53 -12.38 -3.70 -2.22
N GLY A 54 -11.18 -4.12 -1.74
CA GLY A 54 -10.70 -5.49 -1.84
C GLY A 54 -10.08 -5.86 -3.19
N GLN A 55 -9.99 -4.93 -4.15
CA GLN A 55 -9.39 -5.16 -5.45
C GLN A 55 -7.87 -5.01 -5.42
N ARG A 56 -7.20 -5.84 -6.24
CA ARG A 56 -5.80 -5.67 -6.61
C ARG A 56 -5.74 -5.02 -7.99
N ALA A 57 -5.03 -3.90 -8.11
CA ALA A 57 -4.83 -3.17 -9.35
C ALA A 57 -3.34 -3.10 -9.71
N LEU A 58 -3.02 -3.16 -10.99
CA LEU A 58 -1.65 -3.06 -11.48
C LEU A 58 -1.54 -1.85 -12.42
N VAL A 59 -0.63 -0.94 -12.09
CA VAL A 59 -0.28 0.20 -12.93
C VAL A 59 0.96 -0.15 -13.75
N VAL A 60 0.78 -0.34 -15.04
CA VAL A 60 1.86 -0.65 -15.99
C VAL A 60 2.15 0.57 -16.84
N SER A 61 3.41 0.99 -16.87
CA SER A 61 3.84 2.12 -17.70
C SER A 61 5.29 1.98 -18.15
N PRO A 62 5.66 2.54 -19.33
CA PRO A 62 7.06 2.70 -19.69
C PRO A 62 7.82 3.56 -18.68
N PRO A 63 9.15 3.48 -18.62
CA PRO A 63 9.94 4.40 -17.82
C PRO A 63 9.63 5.87 -18.17
N LYS A 64 9.59 6.73 -17.15
CA LYS A 64 9.34 8.17 -17.26
C LYS A 64 7.96 8.57 -17.85
N ALA A 65 6.97 7.66 -17.84
CA ALA A 65 5.62 7.94 -18.32
C ALA A 65 4.66 8.53 -17.27
N GLY A 66 5.16 8.92 -16.10
CA GLY A 66 4.36 9.59 -15.07
C GLY A 66 3.75 8.67 -14.02
N LYS A 67 4.22 7.42 -13.86
CA LYS A 67 3.71 6.47 -12.83
C LYS A 67 3.66 7.10 -11.44
N THR A 68 4.73 7.77 -11.01
CA THR A 68 4.81 8.41 -9.68
C THR A 68 3.78 9.52 -9.51
N TRP A 69 3.48 10.28 -10.58
CA TRP A 69 2.42 11.28 -10.55
C TRP A 69 1.04 10.64 -10.35
N LEU A 70 0.77 9.58 -11.10
CA LEU A 70 -0.49 8.83 -10.97
C LEU A 70 -0.68 8.28 -9.55
N ILE A 71 0.38 7.70 -8.97
CA ILE A 71 0.39 7.21 -7.59
C ILE A 71 0.06 8.34 -6.60
N LYS A 72 0.67 9.50 -6.75
CA LYS A 72 0.42 10.66 -5.89
C LYS A 72 -1.02 11.17 -6.01
N ASP A 73 -1.58 11.19 -7.21
CA ASP A 73 -2.96 11.59 -7.43
C ASP A 73 -3.95 10.59 -6.82
N ILE A 74 -3.66 9.28 -6.91
CA ILE A 74 -4.46 8.23 -6.24
C ILE A 74 -4.43 8.43 -4.72
N ILE A 75 -3.24 8.59 -4.12
CA ILE A 75 -3.08 8.84 -2.68
C ILE A 75 -3.89 10.09 -2.26
N ALA A 76 -3.75 11.18 -3.00
CA ALA A 76 -4.47 12.41 -2.71
C ALA A 76 -6.00 12.24 -2.83
N GLY A 77 -6.45 11.55 -3.87
CA GLY A 77 -7.88 11.26 -4.09
C GLY A 77 -8.48 10.45 -2.95
N ILE A 78 -7.79 9.39 -2.51
CA ILE A 78 -8.22 8.56 -1.38
C ILE A 78 -8.25 9.40 -0.09
N ALA A 79 -7.19 10.15 0.20
CA ALA A 79 -7.11 10.94 1.43
C ALA A 79 -8.20 12.01 1.54
N VAL A 80 -8.60 12.61 0.42
CA VAL A 80 -9.68 13.62 0.38
C VAL A 80 -11.06 12.98 0.54
N ASN A 81 -11.32 11.88 -0.17
CA ASN A 81 -12.64 11.25 -0.20
C ASN A 81 -12.88 10.31 1.00
N TYR A 82 -11.82 9.75 1.58
CA TYR A 82 -11.88 8.79 2.70
C TYR A 82 -10.91 9.17 3.81
N PRO A 83 -11.04 10.35 4.42
CA PRO A 83 -10.11 10.81 5.44
C PRO A 83 -10.07 9.83 6.61
N GLU A 84 -8.88 9.53 7.08
CA GLU A 84 -8.66 8.65 8.22
C GLU A 84 -9.33 9.24 9.47
N ARG A 85 -9.98 8.41 10.25
CA ARG A 85 -10.71 8.86 11.45
C ARG A 85 -9.73 9.33 12.51
N SER A 86 -9.62 10.63 12.68
CA SER A 86 -9.11 11.19 13.94
C SER A 86 -10.03 10.73 15.06
N GLN A 87 -9.48 10.30 16.21
CA GLN A 87 -10.24 9.96 17.43
C GLN A 87 -11.20 11.06 17.88
N LYS A 88 -11.10 12.26 17.30
CA LYS A 88 -11.94 13.43 17.58
C LYS A 88 -13.13 13.61 16.63
N SER A 89 -13.22 12.86 15.52
CA SER A 89 -14.32 13.01 14.58
C SER A 89 -15.57 12.26 15.05
N LYS A 90 -16.64 13.00 15.37
CA LYS A 90 -17.94 12.47 15.82
C LYS A 90 -18.80 11.89 14.70
N VAL A 91 -18.34 11.91 13.44
CA VAL A 91 -19.13 11.45 12.27
C VAL A 91 -18.87 9.97 12.06
N LYS A 92 -19.76 9.11 12.54
CA LYS A 92 -19.67 7.64 12.46
C LYS A 92 -20.00 7.03 11.08
N SER A 93 -20.45 7.81 10.10
CA SER A 93 -21.05 7.29 8.85
C SER A 93 -20.14 7.29 7.64
N GLN A 94 -18.95 7.89 7.69
CA GLN A 94 -18.05 7.96 6.54
C GLN A 94 -17.00 6.85 6.62
N LYS A 95 -16.86 6.06 5.54
CA LYS A 95 -15.76 5.10 5.39
C LYS A 95 -14.43 5.86 5.47
N SER A 96 -13.48 5.33 6.21
CA SER A 96 -12.12 5.87 6.30
C SER A 96 -11.16 4.82 5.76
N ILE A 97 -10.15 5.24 5.03
CA ILE A 97 -9.12 4.34 4.48
C ILE A 97 -7.77 4.72 5.06
N HIS A 98 -7.08 3.73 5.62
CA HIS A 98 -5.68 3.87 5.98
C HIS A 98 -4.80 3.70 4.74
N ILE A 99 -3.91 4.66 4.48
CA ILE A 99 -3.02 4.65 3.32
C ILE A 99 -1.64 4.21 3.75
N MET A 100 -1.14 3.16 3.11
CA MET A 100 0.22 2.67 3.30
C MET A 100 0.98 2.69 1.97
N ALA A 101 2.06 3.46 1.88
CA ALA A 101 2.97 3.44 0.75
C ALA A 101 4.16 2.52 1.06
N VAL A 102 4.41 1.56 0.18
CA VAL A 102 5.51 0.59 0.30
C VAL A 102 6.45 0.79 -0.89
N LEU A 103 7.65 1.27 -0.61
CA LEU A 103 8.62 1.68 -1.62
C LEU A 103 9.84 0.76 -1.54
N ILE A 104 10.01 -0.11 -2.53
CA ILE A 104 11.05 -1.12 -2.52
C ILE A 104 12.16 -0.78 -3.50
N GLY A 105 13.37 -0.57 -2.95
CA GLY A 105 14.57 -0.29 -3.74
C GLY A 105 14.49 1.04 -4.49
N GLU A 106 13.73 2.00 -3.99
CA GLU A 106 13.60 3.32 -4.62
C GLU A 106 14.76 4.25 -4.20
N ARG A 107 14.90 5.35 -4.92
CA ARG A 107 15.92 6.35 -4.61
C ARG A 107 15.50 7.20 -3.40
N PRO A 108 16.45 7.65 -2.55
CA PRO A 108 16.11 8.43 -1.36
C PRO A 108 15.27 9.68 -1.64
N GLU A 109 15.51 10.36 -2.76
CA GLU A 109 14.74 11.52 -3.19
C GLU A 109 13.28 11.17 -3.54
N GLU A 110 13.04 10.00 -4.19
CA GLU A 110 11.71 9.52 -4.54
C GLU A 110 10.95 9.09 -3.28
N VAL A 111 11.63 8.43 -2.35
CA VAL A 111 11.07 8.08 -1.03
C VAL A 111 10.62 9.34 -0.28
N THR A 112 11.49 10.36 -0.21
CA THR A 112 11.19 11.63 0.47
C THR A 112 9.97 12.33 -0.15
N ASP A 113 9.86 12.30 -1.47
CA ASP A 113 8.79 12.95 -2.21
C ASP A 113 7.42 12.27 -1.95
N ILE A 114 7.38 10.93 -1.96
CA ILE A 114 6.16 10.18 -1.60
C ILE A 114 5.82 10.36 -0.11
N LEU A 115 6.80 10.33 0.77
CA LEU A 115 6.61 10.53 2.20
C LEU A 115 5.96 11.90 2.49
N ARG A 116 6.45 12.96 1.86
CA ARG A 116 5.84 14.29 1.96
C ARG A 116 4.40 14.27 1.46
N LYS A 117 4.15 13.65 0.30
CA LYS A 117 2.81 13.57 -0.28
C LYS A 117 1.83 12.81 0.63
N VAL A 118 2.24 11.68 1.20
CA VAL A 118 1.42 10.94 2.14
C VAL A 118 1.12 11.78 3.38
N ARG A 119 2.12 12.42 3.98
CA ARG A 119 1.93 13.30 5.14
C ARG A 119 1.01 14.50 4.84
N ASP A 120 1.23 15.17 3.72
CA ASP A 120 0.41 16.32 3.31
C ASP A 120 -1.05 15.92 3.08
N ALA A 121 -1.28 14.72 2.54
CA ALA A 121 -2.62 14.23 2.22
C ALA A 121 -3.36 13.69 3.45
N THR A 122 -2.68 12.96 4.34
CA THR A 122 -3.31 12.24 5.47
C THR A 122 -3.07 12.90 6.83
N GLY A 123 -2.30 14.00 6.88
CA GLY A 123 -1.70 14.48 8.12
C GLY A 123 -0.57 13.51 8.53
N GLU A 124 -0.51 13.09 9.77
CA GLU A 124 0.51 12.13 10.22
C GLU A 124 0.00 10.67 10.27
N MET A 125 -1.16 10.40 9.70
CA MET A 125 -1.85 9.11 9.85
C MET A 125 -1.48 8.07 8.79
N GLY A 126 -1.06 8.48 7.59
CA GLY A 126 -0.58 7.56 6.56
C GLY A 126 0.80 7.00 6.89
N GLU A 127 1.02 5.74 6.54
CA GLU A 127 2.29 5.05 6.77
C GLU A 127 3.12 4.93 5.49
N VAL A 128 4.45 5.06 5.64
CA VAL A 128 5.40 4.81 4.54
C VAL A 128 6.45 3.83 5.04
N ALA A 129 6.53 2.67 4.37
CA ALA A 129 7.59 1.70 4.55
C ALA A 129 8.49 1.75 3.31
N ALA A 130 9.78 1.95 3.49
CA ALA A 130 10.69 2.11 2.38
C ALA A 130 12.00 1.37 2.59
N SER A 131 12.59 0.89 1.51
CA SER A 131 13.97 0.46 1.41
C SER A 131 14.64 1.18 0.25
N ASN A 132 15.93 1.52 0.42
CA ASN A 132 16.71 2.17 -0.63
C ASN A 132 17.27 1.12 -1.61
N PHE A 133 17.65 1.58 -2.79
CA PHE A 133 18.16 0.70 -3.86
C PHE A 133 19.54 0.09 -3.55
N ASP A 134 20.30 0.67 -2.64
CA ASP A 134 21.64 0.25 -2.20
C ASP A 134 21.61 -0.66 -0.96
N GLU A 135 20.44 -0.89 -0.37
CA GLU A 135 20.26 -1.80 0.74
C GLU A 135 20.37 -3.28 0.28
N PRO A 136 20.78 -4.20 1.16
CA PRO A 136 20.78 -5.63 0.85
C PRO A 136 19.41 -6.14 0.40
N ALA A 137 19.40 -7.06 -0.57
CA ALA A 137 18.16 -7.59 -1.13
C ALA A 137 17.26 -8.25 -0.06
N ALA A 138 17.84 -8.90 0.94
CA ALA A 138 17.09 -9.49 2.06
C ALA A 138 16.38 -8.44 2.90
N ASP A 139 16.96 -7.26 3.10
CA ASP A 139 16.33 -6.16 3.84
C ASP A 139 15.20 -5.53 3.01
N GLN A 140 15.39 -5.40 1.69
CA GLN A 140 14.35 -4.92 0.78
C GLN A 140 13.11 -5.83 0.80
N THR A 141 13.27 -7.17 0.75
CA THR A 141 12.14 -8.11 0.83
C THR A 141 11.46 -8.04 2.19
N ARG A 142 12.25 -7.95 3.26
CA ARG A 142 11.73 -7.87 4.63
C ARG A 142 10.85 -6.64 4.87
N VAL A 143 11.19 -5.48 4.28
CA VAL A 143 10.35 -4.28 4.36
C VAL A 143 8.96 -4.53 3.76
N GLY A 144 8.89 -5.19 2.59
CA GLY A 144 7.63 -5.55 1.96
C GLY A 144 6.78 -6.51 2.81
N GLU A 145 7.41 -7.54 3.37
CA GLU A 145 6.76 -8.53 4.24
C GLU A 145 6.22 -7.89 5.52
N LEU A 146 7.02 -7.07 6.19
CA LEU A 146 6.60 -6.37 7.41
C LEU A 146 5.44 -5.39 7.15
N ALA A 147 5.48 -4.67 6.01
CA ALA A 147 4.40 -3.79 5.63
C ALA A 147 3.09 -4.57 5.38
N LEU A 148 3.17 -5.72 4.70
CA LEU A 148 2.01 -6.58 4.48
C LEU A 148 1.44 -7.11 5.79
N GLU A 149 2.29 -7.63 6.68
CA GLU A 149 1.84 -8.11 8.00
C GLU A 149 1.24 -6.97 8.84
N ARG A 150 1.80 -5.77 8.77
CA ARG A 150 1.21 -4.58 9.40
C ARG A 150 -0.18 -4.28 8.85
N ALA A 151 -0.35 -4.31 7.53
CA ALA A 151 -1.65 -4.09 6.88
C ALA A 151 -2.69 -5.14 7.29
N LYS A 152 -2.32 -6.43 7.34
CA LYS A 152 -3.20 -7.49 7.84
C LYS A 152 -3.68 -7.21 9.26
N ARG A 153 -2.78 -6.76 10.15
CA ARG A 153 -3.16 -6.41 11.55
C ARG A 153 -4.13 -5.22 11.62
N LEU A 154 -4.04 -4.27 10.69
CA LEU A 154 -4.99 -3.16 10.62
C LEU A 154 -6.37 -3.63 10.11
N VAL A 155 -6.40 -4.52 9.11
CA VAL A 155 -7.65 -5.11 8.60
C VAL A 155 -8.35 -5.93 9.67
N GLU A 156 -7.63 -6.73 10.46
CA GLU A 156 -8.17 -7.49 11.60
C GLU A 156 -8.81 -6.58 12.68
N LYS A 157 -8.42 -5.31 12.73
CA LYS A 157 -9.05 -4.27 13.56
C LYS A 157 -10.27 -3.61 12.91
N GLY A 158 -10.68 -4.07 11.73
CA GLY A 158 -11.81 -3.53 10.97
C GLY A 158 -11.49 -2.24 10.21
N MET A 159 -10.22 -1.98 9.92
CA MET A 159 -9.82 -0.84 9.10
C MET A 159 -9.76 -1.22 7.61
N ASP A 160 -10.26 -0.35 6.75
CA ASP A 160 -10.01 -0.43 5.32
C ASP A 160 -8.58 0.08 5.04
N VAL A 161 -7.76 -0.72 4.36
CA VAL A 161 -6.35 -0.39 4.07
C VAL A 161 -6.10 -0.40 2.58
N VAL A 162 -5.47 0.66 2.07
CA VAL A 162 -4.95 0.71 0.71
C VAL A 162 -3.43 0.70 0.75
N ILE A 163 -2.83 -0.31 0.13
CA ILE A 163 -1.38 -0.42 -0.04
C ILE A 163 -1.02 0.03 -1.45
N VAL A 164 -0.15 1.02 -1.55
CA VAL A 164 0.46 1.44 -2.81
C VAL A 164 1.89 0.94 -2.84
N LEU A 165 2.17 -0.06 -3.68
CA LEU A 165 3.50 -0.67 -3.81
C LEU A 165 4.24 -0.12 -5.03
N ASP A 166 5.35 0.54 -4.83
CA ASP A 166 6.29 0.97 -5.86
C ASP A 166 7.70 0.40 -5.59
N SER A 167 8.20 -0.56 -6.33
CA SER A 167 7.53 -1.23 -7.43
C SER A 167 7.60 -2.76 -7.29
N VAL A 168 6.58 -3.43 -7.81
CA VAL A 168 6.55 -4.91 -7.89
C VAL A 168 7.78 -5.46 -8.61
N THR A 169 8.27 -4.77 -9.66
CA THR A 169 9.46 -5.19 -10.41
C THR A 169 10.71 -5.22 -9.53
N ARG A 170 10.91 -4.20 -8.70
CA ARG A 170 12.08 -4.16 -7.79
C ARG A 170 11.94 -5.16 -6.67
N MET A 171 10.74 -5.34 -6.14
CA MET A 171 10.45 -6.36 -5.13
C MET A 171 10.77 -7.77 -5.67
N ALA A 172 10.30 -8.11 -6.87
CA ALA A 172 10.60 -9.39 -7.51
C ALA A 172 12.11 -9.58 -7.74
N ARG A 173 12.83 -8.54 -8.13
CA ARG A 173 14.30 -8.58 -8.25
C ARG A 173 14.99 -8.81 -6.91
N ALA A 174 14.53 -8.16 -5.85
CA ALA A 174 15.07 -8.36 -4.51
C ALA A 174 14.88 -9.81 -4.05
N TYR A 175 13.70 -10.40 -4.25
CA TYR A 175 13.48 -11.83 -3.99
C TYR A 175 14.38 -12.73 -4.82
N ASN A 176 14.55 -12.42 -6.11
CA ASN A 176 15.43 -13.17 -7.00
C ASN A 176 16.91 -13.16 -6.56
N MET A 177 17.33 -12.11 -5.85
CA MET A 177 18.69 -11.99 -5.30
C MET A 177 18.80 -12.55 -3.87
N ALA A 178 17.75 -12.52 -3.09
CA ALA A 178 17.74 -12.94 -1.69
C ALA A 178 17.54 -14.45 -1.52
N LEU A 179 16.80 -15.10 -2.43
CA LEU A 179 16.47 -16.51 -2.35
C LEU A 179 17.51 -17.38 -3.08
N PRO A 180 17.73 -18.62 -2.62
CA PRO A 180 18.58 -19.56 -3.34
C PRO A 180 17.99 -19.91 -4.70
N THR A 181 18.83 -19.95 -5.72
CA THR A 181 18.40 -20.28 -7.09
C THR A 181 17.94 -21.72 -7.23
N SER A 182 16.85 -21.94 -7.98
CA SER A 182 16.41 -23.28 -8.40
C SER A 182 17.21 -23.84 -9.59
N GLY A 183 18.05 -23.02 -10.22
CA GLY A 183 18.74 -23.35 -11.46
C GLY A 183 17.87 -23.24 -12.71
N ARG A 184 16.63 -22.78 -12.59
CA ARG A 184 15.71 -22.52 -13.71
C ARG A 184 15.54 -21.03 -13.90
N THR A 185 15.47 -20.58 -15.13
CA THR A 185 15.30 -19.15 -15.45
C THR A 185 14.08 -18.96 -16.34
N LEU A 186 13.17 -18.11 -15.90
CA LEU A 186 12.01 -17.66 -16.68
C LEU A 186 12.40 -16.49 -17.59
N SER A 187 11.47 -16.08 -18.48
CA SER A 187 11.66 -14.88 -19.30
C SER A 187 11.88 -13.66 -18.40
N GLY A 188 12.84 -12.81 -18.77
CA GLY A 188 13.23 -11.64 -17.95
C GLY A 188 14.27 -11.91 -16.87
N GLY A 189 14.83 -13.14 -16.78
CA GLY A 189 15.92 -13.46 -15.86
C GLY A 189 15.48 -13.76 -14.42
N PHE A 190 14.21 -14.07 -14.19
CA PHE A 190 13.69 -14.42 -12.87
C PHE A 190 13.73 -15.93 -12.62
N ASP A 191 14.10 -16.31 -11.42
CA ASP A 191 13.94 -17.67 -10.93
C ASP A 191 12.47 -17.90 -10.51
N PRO A 192 11.87 -19.07 -10.83
CA PRO A 192 10.51 -19.39 -10.39
C PRO A 192 10.29 -19.24 -8.88
N VAL A 193 11.30 -19.59 -8.06
CA VAL A 193 11.24 -19.49 -6.58
C VAL A 193 11.02 -18.05 -6.11
N ALA A 194 11.45 -17.06 -6.89
CA ALA A 194 11.28 -15.64 -6.54
C ALA A 194 9.87 -15.10 -6.83
N LEU A 195 9.04 -15.86 -7.57
CA LEU A 195 7.70 -15.42 -8.00
C LEU A 195 6.56 -16.21 -7.34
N PHE A 196 6.88 -17.31 -6.69
CA PHE A 196 5.94 -18.21 -6.01
C PHE A 196 6.44 -18.50 -4.60
#